data_87ed0a98407dffe613c21eaca97adf79
#
_entry.id   87ed0a98407dffe613c21eaca97adf79
#
_cell.length_a   1.000
_cell.length_b   1.000
_cell.length_c   1.000
_cell.angle_alpha   90.00
_cell.angle_beta   90.00
_cell.angle_gamma   90.00
#
_symmetry.space_group_name_H-M   'P 1'
#
loop_
_entity.id
_entity.type
_entity.pdbx_description
1 polymer ?
#
loop_
_entity_poly.entity_id
_entity_poly.type
_entity_poly.pdbx_seq_one_letter_code
_entity_poly.pdbx_strand_id
1 'polypeptide(L)'
;MIRTLLYWGMMLWGWAAQAQYTITGRVVDSATQEPLSRASIFCQGTTLGTTTDLDGYFQLSLRNGGYDLTISYAGYQPQVLRVQESVNLPVALVKKDNALAEVVIKSSNEVADGWEKYGDFFQRHFIGESNMAKTCAIRNPAALRFLFYKKSNRLKVVADEPLQLVHPALGYEIRYQLDSFVYYYNTQYFLYRGYSFYTELAGEDSMQSVWKRNRRTAYDGSRLQFMHNYYDSTLEENGWVIDLLNENSDTKFSKIDPYDTTYYVVIDSTEEIEIDFPRKISVTYKKKTPAPEYLRSMKLPKGTPYQISYIDLKYSIVIRPNGYFYNQSDWVQQGYWVWKNVGDQLPTDYEPD
;
A
#
# COMPACT_ATOMS: atom_id res chain seq x y z
N MET A 1 42.04 46.43 31.84
CA MET A 1 40.85 46.62 30.94
C MET A 1 40.72 45.41 30.07
N ILE A 2 39.91 44.46 30.50
CA ILE A 2 39.64 43.19 29.77
C ILE A 2 38.26 43.33 29.23
N ARG A 3 38.15 43.38 27.88
CA ARG A 3 36.87 43.38 27.13
C ARG A 3 36.45 41.91 26.91
N THR A 4 35.48 41.46 27.66
CA THR A 4 34.77 40.21 27.44
C THR A 4 33.79 40.37 26.28
N LEU A 5 34.05 39.72 25.16
CA LEU A 5 33.14 39.51 24.05
C LEU A 5 32.17 38.37 24.37
N LEU A 6 30.93 38.70 24.63
CA LEU A 6 29.82 37.75 24.70
C LEU A 6 29.43 37.31 23.27
N TYR A 7 29.77 36.10 22.89
CA TYR A 7 29.19 35.45 21.70
C TYR A 7 27.80 34.94 22.05
N TRP A 8 26.77 35.61 21.59
CA TRP A 8 25.41 35.11 21.51
C TRP A 8 25.35 34.14 20.33
N GLY A 9 25.45 32.85 20.61
CA GLY A 9 25.12 31.79 19.65
C GLY A 9 23.61 31.73 19.45
N MET A 10 23.13 32.33 18.37
CA MET A 10 21.77 32.09 17.86
C MET A 10 21.71 30.65 17.37
N MET A 11 21.21 29.72 18.21
CA MET A 11 20.74 28.42 17.73
C MET A 11 19.52 28.66 16.84
N LEU A 12 19.74 28.72 15.53
CA LEU A 12 18.69 28.56 14.53
C LEU A 12 18.23 27.11 14.60
N TRP A 13 17.20 26.86 15.38
CA TRP A 13 16.38 25.67 15.18
C TRP A 13 15.70 25.85 13.82
N GLY A 14 16.32 25.30 12.79
CA GLY A 14 15.66 25.13 11.50
C GLY A 14 14.45 24.23 11.70
N TRP A 15 13.27 24.83 11.78
CA TRP A 15 12.05 24.09 11.52
C TRP A 15 12.16 23.63 10.07
N ALA A 16 12.35 22.33 9.87
CA ALA A 16 12.17 21.74 8.55
C ALA A 16 10.72 22.04 8.15
N ALA A 17 10.53 23.10 7.37
CA ALA A 17 9.25 23.34 6.73
C ALA A 17 9.01 22.18 5.80
N GLN A 18 8.19 21.20 6.22
CA GLN A 18 7.74 20.15 5.33
C GLN A 18 7.00 20.84 4.19
N ALA A 19 7.54 20.71 2.98
CA ALA A 19 6.90 21.24 1.80
C ALA A 19 5.50 20.64 1.69
N GLN A 20 4.50 21.49 1.68
CA GLN A 20 3.10 21.10 1.47
C GLN A 20 2.63 21.69 0.15
N TYR A 21 1.83 20.93 -0.56
CA TYR A 21 1.17 21.42 -1.75
C TYR A 21 -0.35 21.19 -1.66
N THR A 22 -1.10 21.98 -2.39
CA THR A 22 -2.55 21.95 -2.32
C THR A 22 -3.13 21.58 -3.67
N ILE A 23 -3.95 20.53 -3.67
CA ILE A 23 -4.78 20.16 -4.81
C ILE A 23 -6.14 20.81 -4.62
N THR A 24 -6.58 21.54 -5.63
CA THR A 24 -7.94 22.08 -5.70
C THR A 24 -8.62 21.54 -6.95
N GLY A 25 -9.93 21.64 -7.01
CA GLY A 25 -10.62 21.27 -8.23
C GLY A 25 -12.14 21.36 -8.11
N ARG A 26 -12.79 21.01 -9.20
CA ARG A 26 -14.25 20.92 -9.27
C ARG A 26 -14.66 19.63 -9.95
N VAL A 27 -15.61 18.91 -9.36
CA VAL A 27 -16.13 17.65 -9.88
C VAL A 27 -17.52 17.89 -10.42
N VAL A 28 -17.75 17.51 -11.68
CA VAL A 28 -19.02 17.66 -12.38
C VAL A 28 -19.43 16.37 -13.09
N ASP A 29 -20.70 16.25 -13.42
CA ASP A 29 -21.20 15.24 -14.38
C ASP A 29 -20.69 15.59 -15.78
N SER A 30 -20.11 14.62 -16.49
CA SER A 30 -19.51 14.85 -17.81
C SER A 30 -20.54 15.25 -18.90
N ALA A 31 -21.78 14.82 -18.77
CA ALA A 31 -22.84 15.07 -19.75
C ALA A 31 -23.62 16.36 -19.47
N THR A 32 -23.97 16.59 -18.18
CA THR A 32 -24.84 17.72 -17.79
C THR A 32 -24.05 18.92 -17.29
N GLN A 33 -22.75 18.75 -16.93
CA GLN A 33 -21.90 19.75 -16.29
C GLN A 33 -22.42 20.22 -14.91
N GLU A 34 -23.40 19.51 -14.34
CA GLU A 34 -23.90 19.76 -13.00
C GLU A 34 -22.86 19.38 -11.95
N PRO A 35 -22.72 20.15 -10.85
CA PRO A 35 -21.78 19.84 -9.80
C PRO A 35 -22.15 18.54 -9.07
N LEU A 36 -21.15 17.72 -8.77
CA LEU A 36 -21.31 16.51 -7.97
C LEU A 36 -20.93 16.81 -6.52
N SER A 37 -21.91 17.13 -5.70
CA SER A 37 -21.74 17.39 -4.27
C SER A 37 -21.46 16.11 -3.51
N ARG A 38 -20.53 16.17 -2.52
CA ARG A 38 -20.07 15.02 -1.73
C ARG A 38 -19.40 13.91 -2.55
N ALA A 39 -18.85 14.24 -3.71
CA ALA A 39 -17.93 13.33 -4.37
C ALA A 39 -16.71 13.10 -3.47
N SER A 40 -16.25 11.85 -3.40
CA SER A 40 -15.12 11.47 -2.56
C SER A 40 -13.80 11.64 -3.32
N ILE A 41 -12.86 12.36 -2.73
CA ILE A 41 -11.51 12.59 -3.24
C ILE A 41 -10.53 12.05 -2.19
N PHE A 42 -9.68 11.08 -2.56
CA PHE A 42 -8.72 10.50 -1.62
C PHE A 42 -7.45 10.02 -2.31
N CYS A 43 -6.34 10.06 -1.58
CA CYS A 43 -5.07 9.50 -1.99
C CYS A 43 -5.05 7.99 -1.72
N GLN A 44 -4.69 7.20 -2.72
CA GLN A 44 -4.61 5.73 -2.57
C GLN A 44 -3.58 5.33 -1.52
N GLY A 45 -3.96 4.37 -0.67
CA GLY A 45 -3.07 3.83 0.36
C GLY A 45 -2.80 4.76 1.54
N THR A 46 -3.60 5.81 1.73
CA THR A 46 -3.39 6.83 2.79
C THR A 46 -4.64 7.05 3.64
N THR A 47 -4.51 7.90 4.66
CA THR A 47 -5.66 8.49 5.39
C THR A 47 -6.10 9.83 4.79
N LEU A 48 -5.44 10.34 3.76
CA LEU A 48 -5.64 11.69 3.21
C LEU A 48 -6.79 11.71 2.21
N GLY A 49 -7.81 12.48 2.51
CA GLY A 49 -8.98 12.63 1.64
C GLY A 49 -9.87 13.80 2.02
N THR A 50 -10.78 14.14 1.12
CA THR A 50 -11.79 15.18 1.28
C THR A 50 -13.04 14.84 0.46
N THR A 51 -14.06 15.70 0.53
CA THR A 51 -15.25 15.61 -0.30
C THR A 51 -15.55 16.94 -0.95
N THR A 52 -16.27 16.93 -2.08
CA THR A 52 -16.74 18.17 -2.71
C THR A 52 -17.83 18.84 -1.88
N ASP A 53 -17.86 20.18 -1.94
CA ASP A 53 -18.95 21.02 -1.44
C ASP A 53 -20.21 20.95 -2.34
N LEU A 54 -21.20 21.81 -2.08
CA LEU A 54 -22.46 21.86 -2.85
C LEU A 54 -22.27 22.27 -4.31
N ASP A 55 -21.25 23.06 -4.59
CA ASP A 55 -20.92 23.55 -5.93
C ASP A 55 -19.89 22.66 -6.65
N GLY A 56 -19.56 21.51 -6.06
CA GLY A 56 -18.66 20.52 -6.60
C GLY A 56 -17.16 20.83 -6.37
N TYR A 57 -16.81 21.89 -5.62
CA TYR A 57 -15.41 22.23 -5.37
C TYR A 57 -14.83 21.41 -4.23
N PHE A 58 -13.52 21.16 -4.31
CA PHE A 58 -12.74 20.52 -3.25
C PHE A 58 -11.37 21.15 -3.10
N GLN A 59 -10.81 20.95 -1.91
CA GLN A 59 -9.43 21.27 -1.58
C GLN A 59 -8.84 20.16 -0.72
N LEU A 60 -7.61 19.76 -1.02
CA LEU A 60 -6.86 18.76 -0.28
C LEU A 60 -5.40 19.20 -0.17
N SER A 61 -4.90 19.31 1.06
CA SER A 61 -3.50 19.62 1.35
C SER A 61 -2.71 18.34 1.52
N LEU A 62 -1.59 18.20 0.81
CA LEU A 62 -0.73 17.04 0.80
C LEU A 62 0.68 17.41 1.23
N ARG A 63 1.39 16.48 1.86
CA ARG A 63 2.82 16.59 2.13
C ARG A 63 3.62 16.29 0.88
N ASN A 64 4.91 16.62 0.86
CA ASN A 64 5.81 16.21 -0.21
C ASN A 64 5.78 14.68 -0.38
N GLY A 65 5.64 14.23 -1.61
CA GLY A 65 5.50 12.81 -1.94
C GLY A 65 4.73 12.59 -3.22
N GLY A 66 4.53 11.32 -3.57
CA GLY A 66 3.73 10.92 -4.73
C GLY A 66 2.39 10.33 -4.31
N TYR A 67 1.33 10.69 -5.01
CA TYR A 67 -0.01 10.18 -4.74
C TYR A 67 -0.76 9.89 -6.03
N ASP A 68 -1.49 8.77 -6.05
CA ASP A 68 -2.57 8.54 -6.99
C ASP A 68 -3.88 8.97 -6.32
N LEU A 69 -4.46 10.07 -6.83
CA LEU A 69 -5.69 10.67 -6.33
C LEU A 69 -6.89 10.01 -7.00
N THR A 70 -7.74 9.39 -6.21
CA THR A 70 -8.98 8.79 -6.70
C THR A 70 -10.14 9.74 -6.45
N ILE A 71 -10.90 10.04 -7.51
CA ILE A 71 -12.13 10.81 -7.46
C ILE A 71 -13.28 9.86 -7.77
N SER A 72 -14.24 9.74 -6.86
CA SER A 72 -15.36 8.81 -7.02
C SER A 72 -16.69 9.39 -6.55
N TYR A 73 -17.77 9.00 -7.24
CA TYR A 73 -19.14 9.35 -6.89
C TYR A 73 -20.06 8.16 -7.16
N ALA A 74 -21.10 7.99 -6.33
CA ALA A 74 -22.03 6.87 -6.48
C ALA A 74 -22.71 6.89 -7.86
N GLY A 75 -22.68 5.78 -8.59
CA GLY A 75 -23.24 5.67 -9.94
C GLY A 75 -22.31 6.17 -11.05
N TYR A 76 -21.09 6.62 -10.76
CA TYR A 76 -20.11 7.09 -11.74
C TYR A 76 -18.87 6.20 -11.78
N GLN A 77 -18.17 6.22 -12.93
CA GLN A 77 -16.86 5.59 -13.06
C GLN A 77 -15.84 6.42 -12.28
N PRO A 78 -15.03 5.81 -11.39
CA PRO A 78 -14.00 6.54 -10.68
C PRO A 78 -12.89 6.97 -11.65
N GLN A 79 -12.31 8.14 -11.39
CA GLN A 79 -11.14 8.64 -12.11
C GLN A 79 -9.93 8.63 -11.16
N VAL A 80 -8.77 8.24 -11.68
CA VAL A 80 -7.51 8.26 -10.93
C VAL A 80 -6.55 9.22 -11.63
N LEU A 81 -6.02 10.17 -10.86
CA LEU A 81 -5.08 11.19 -11.34
C LEU A 81 -3.80 11.16 -10.50
N ARG A 82 -2.67 11.17 -11.16
CA ARG A 82 -1.37 11.27 -10.49
C ARG A 82 -1.05 12.71 -10.16
N VAL A 83 -0.72 13.00 -8.90
CA VAL A 83 -0.44 14.36 -8.40
C VAL A 83 0.90 14.40 -7.67
N GLN A 84 1.65 15.49 -7.88
CA GLN A 84 3.01 15.68 -7.35
C GLN A 84 3.27 17.12 -6.90
N GLU A 85 2.43 18.05 -7.31
CA GLU A 85 2.55 19.47 -7.05
C GLU A 85 1.17 20.13 -6.93
N SER A 86 1.14 21.37 -6.51
CA SER A 86 -0.10 22.13 -6.44
C SER A 86 -0.72 22.31 -7.83
N VAL A 87 -1.96 21.86 -7.94
CA VAL A 87 -2.69 21.87 -9.22
C VAL A 87 -4.18 22.09 -9.01
N ASN A 88 -4.83 22.75 -9.97
CA ASN A 88 -6.27 22.85 -10.04
C ASN A 88 -6.80 21.84 -11.06
N LEU A 89 -7.63 20.91 -10.62
CA LEU A 89 -8.13 19.77 -11.40
C LEU A 89 -9.61 19.96 -11.76
N PRO A 90 -9.94 20.30 -13.00
CA PRO A 90 -11.31 20.15 -13.50
C PRO A 90 -11.57 18.66 -13.76
N VAL A 91 -12.55 18.08 -13.05
CA VAL A 91 -12.86 16.64 -13.12
C VAL A 91 -14.29 16.46 -13.60
N ALA A 92 -14.47 15.74 -14.72
CA ALA A 92 -15.78 15.39 -15.26
C ALA A 92 -15.96 13.87 -15.16
N LEU A 93 -16.81 13.41 -14.24
CA LEU A 93 -17.08 11.99 -14.08
C LEU A 93 -18.15 11.51 -15.06
N VAL A 94 -17.97 10.30 -15.58
CA VAL A 94 -18.89 9.63 -16.49
C VAL A 94 -19.80 8.71 -15.68
N LYS A 95 -21.11 8.78 -15.90
CA LYS A 95 -22.07 7.83 -15.30
C LYS A 95 -21.72 6.41 -15.73
N LYS A 96 -21.83 5.47 -14.80
CA LYS A 96 -21.80 4.06 -15.15
C LYS A 96 -23.01 3.74 -16.01
N ASP A 97 -22.79 3.16 -17.18
CA ASP A 97 -23.86 2.72 -18.04
C ASP A 97 -24.48 1.44 -17.45
N ASN A 98 -25.54 1.61 -16.65
CA ASN A 98 -26.25 0.49 -16.03
C ASN A 98 -26.92 -0.44 -17.06
N ALA A 99 -27.09 0.01 -18.31
CA ALA A 99 -27.63 -0.83 -19.37
C ALA A 99 -26.71 -1.99 -19.76
N LEU A 100 -25.40 -1.89 -19.50
CA LEU A 100 -24.44 -2.97 -19.68
C LEU A 100 -24.24 -3.82 -18.40
N ALA A 101 -24.70 -3.35 -17.24
CA ALA A 101 -24.60 -4.07 -15.97
C ALA A 101 -25.66 -5.18 -15.82
N GLU A 102 -26.72 -5.17 -16.59
CA GLU A 102 -27.82 -6.15 -16.50
C GLU A 102 -27.56 -7.45 -17.29
N VAL A 103 -26.50 -7.50 -18.07
CA VAL A 103 -25.96 -8.75 -18.57
C VAL A 103 -24.70 -9.10 -17.78
N VAL A 104 -24.85 -9.37 -16.50
CA VAL A 104 -23.89 -10.21 -15.78
C VAL A 104 -24.00 -11.59 -16.42
N ILE A 105 -23.28 -11.79 -17.54
CA ILE A 105 -23.03 -13.13 -18.06
C ILE A 105 -22.34 -13.84 -16.91
N LYS A 106 -23.11 -14.66 -16.16
CA LYS A 106 -22.50 -15.55 -15.15
C LYS A 106 -21.48 -16.36 -15.92
N SER A 107 -20.23 -16.03 -15.72
CA SER A 107 -19.13 -16.77 -16.34
C SER A 107 -19.34 -18.25 -15.99
N SER A 108 -19.22 -19.17 -16.94
CA SER A 108 -19.26 -20.60 -16.67
C SER A 108 -18.24 -21.06 -15.63
N ASN A 109 -17.34 -20.16 -15.23
CA ASN A 109 -16.33 -20.36 -14.20
C ASN A 109 -16.74 -19.81 -12.82
N GLU A 110 -17.87 -19.08 -12.72
CA GLU A 110 -18.33 -18.50 -11.46
C GLU A 110 -18.86 -19.59 -10.52
N VAL A 111 -18.47 -19.50 -9.26
CA VAL A 111 -18.83 -20.42 -8.19
C VAL A 111 -19.96 -19.80 -7.37
N ALA A 112 -21.16 -20.40 -7.41
CA ALA A 112 -22.35 -19.81 -6.79
C ALA A 112 -22.24 -19.68 -5.25
N ASP A 113 -21.58 -20.65 -4.60
CA ASP A 113 -21.26 -20.71 -3.16
C ASP A 113 -19.81 -20.29 -2.87
N GLY A 114 -19.32 -19.32 -3.65
CA GLY A 114 -17.90 -18.95 -3.67
C GLY A 114 -17.33 -18.56 -2.32
N TRP A 115 -18.07 -17.78 -1.53
CA TRP A 115 -17.64 -17.37 -0.19
C TRP A 115 -17.58 -18.55 0.78
N GLU A 116 -18.57 -19.41 0.80
CA GLU A 116 -18.58 -20.60 1.67
C GLU A 116 -17.40 -21.53 1.35
N LYS A 117 -17.08 -21.67 0.06
CA LYS A 117 -16.04 -22.60 -0.41
C LYS A 117 -14.62 -22.03 -0.33
N TYR A 118 -14.44 -20.75 -0.62
CA TYR A 118 -13.13 -20.12 -0.79
C TYR A 118 -12.88 -18.92 0.12
N GLY A 119 -13.85 -18.50 0.93
CA GLY A 119 -13.74 -17.30 1.77
C GLY A 119 -12.58 -17.37 2.75
N ASP A 120 -12.44 -18.47 3.49
CA ASP A 120 -11.30 -18.67 4.42
C ASP A 120 -9.96 -18.73 3.69
N PHE A 121 -9.95 -19.34 2.50
CA PHE A 121 -8.76 -19.39 1.65
C PHE A 121 -8.37 -17.99 1.19
N PHE A 122 -9.34 -17.21 0.69
CA PHE A 122 -9.15 -15.84 0.26
C PHE A 122 -8.66 -14.95 1.41
N GLN A 123 -9.32 -15.00 2.56
CA GLN A 123 -8.92 -14.19 3.73
C GLN A 123 -7.49 -14.47 4.15
N ARG A 124 -7.08 -15.74 4.24
CA ARG A 124 -5.69 -16.08 4.61
C ARG A 124 -4.65 -15.53 3.64
N HIS A 125 -4.94 -15.53 2.35
CA HIS A 125 -3.98 -15.04 1.35
C HIS A 125 -4.08 -13.54 1.09
N PHE A 126 -5.25 -12.93 1.27
CA PHE A 126 -5.46 -11.51 1.04
C PHE A 126 -5.23 -10.67 2.30
N ILE A 127 -5.83 -11.06 3.40
CA ILE A 127 -5.66 -10.35 4.69
C ILE A 127 -4.33 -10.73 5.33
N GLY A 128 -3.95 -12.01 5.33
CA GLY A 128 -2.75 -12.52 5.97
C GLY A 128 -3.04 -13.42 7.16
N GLU A 129 -1.97 -13.95 7.76
CA GLU A 129 -2.05 -14.94 8.84
C GLU A 129 -1.40 -14.48 10.15
N SER A 130 -0.90 -13.25 10.23
CA SER A 130 -0.35 -12.69 11.47
C SER A 130 -1.42 -12.58 12.57
N ASN A 131 -1.00 -12.43 13.82
CA ASN A 131 -1.96 -12.22 14.91
C ASN A 131 -2.73 -10.90 14.76
N MET A 132 -2.14 -9.87 14.14
CA MET A 132 -2.85 -8.64 13.81
C MET A 132 -3.83 -8.85 12.65
N ALA A 133 -3.37 -9.48 11.57
CA ALA A 133 -4.19 -9.78 10.40
C ALA A 133 -5.48 -10.55 10.76
N LYS A 134 -5.41 -11.49 11.70
CA LYS A 134 -6.58 -12.26 12.17
C LYS A 134 -7.65 -11.41 12.85
N THR A 135 -7.34 -10.20 13.27
CA THR A 135 -8.34 -9.26 13.83
C THR A 135 -9.05 -8.46 12.75
N CYS A 136 -8.50 -8.42 11.55
CA CYS A 136 -9.08 -7.71 10.41
C CYS A 136 -10.25 -8.51 9.81
N ALA A 137 -11.40 -7.89 9.68
CA ALA A 137 -12.62 -8.54 9.18
C ALA A 137 -13.18 -7.82 7.95
N ILE A 138 -13.62 -8.61 6.96
CA ILE A 138 -14.39 -8.13 5.81
C ILE A 138 -15.86 -8.01 6.23
N ARG A 139 -16.43 -6.81 6.15
CA ARG A 139 -17.82 -6.54 6.57
C ARG A 139 -18.86 -6.85 5.50
N ASN A 140 -18.48 -6.78 4.24
CA ASN A 140 -19.35 -7.00 3.09
C ASN A 140 -18.85 -8.13 2.18
N PRO A 141 -18.72 -9.37 2.66
CA PRO A 141 -18.21 -10.48 1.86
C PRO A 141 -19.11 -10.81 0.64
N ALA A 142 -20.37 -10.39 0.66
CA ALA A 142 -21.29 -10.54 -0.46
C ALA A 142 -20.85 -9.75 -1.72
N ALA A 143 -19.97 -8.74 -1.57
CA ALA A 143 -19.37 -8.02 -2.69
C ALA A 143 -18.40 -8.87 -3.51
N LEU A 144 -17.94 -10.01 -2.97
CA LEU A 144 -16.92 -10.85 -3.59
C LEU A 144 -17.52 -11.89 -4.53
N ARG A 145 -16.96 -11.97 -5.71
CA ARG A 145 -17.28 -13.01 -6.70
C ARG A 145 -16.06 -13.89 -6.94
N PHE A 146 -16.28 -15.19 -6.93
CA PHE A 146 -15.26 -16.22 -7.07
C PHE A 146 -15.38 -16.94 -8.39
N LEU A 147 -14.31 -16.99 -9.17
CA LEU A 147 -14.26 -17.63 -10.47
C LEU A 147 -13.15 -18.68 -10.48
N PHE A 148 -13.51 -19.94 -10.73
CA PHE A 148 -12.55 -21.03 -10.79
C PHE A 148 -12.33 -21.51 -12.23
N TYR A 149 -11.11 -21.36 -12.72
CA TYR A 149 -10.69 -21.71 -14.07
C TYR A 149 -10.05 -23.11 -14.06
N LYS A 150 -10.83 -24.16 -14.36
CA LYS A 150 -10.37 -25.55 -14.32
C LYS A 150 -9.14 -25.81 -15.20
N LYS A 151 -9.11 -25.29 -16.43
CA LYS A 151 -8.02 -25.51 -17.38
C LYS A 151 -6.67 -25.00 -16.90
N SER A 152 -6.63 -23.85 -16.25
CA SER A 152 -5.42 -23.22 -15.72
C SER A 152 -5.22 -23.45 -14.22
N ASN A 153 -6.10 -24.22 -13.58
CA ASN A 153 -6.11 -24.53 -12.15
C ASN A 153 -5.86 -23.26 -11.30
N ARG A 154 -6.70 -22.24 -11.53
CA ARG A 154 -6.57 -20.95 -10.83
C ARG A 154 -7.91 -20.47 -10.28
N LEU A 155 -7.85 -19.84 -9.12
CA LEU A 155 -8.95 -19.10 -8.52
C LEU A 155 -8.73 -17.60 -8.82
N LYS A 156 -9.75 -16.94 -9.36
CA LYS A 156 -9.80 -15.46 -9.46
C LYS A 156 -10.93 -14.96 -8.57
N VAL A 157 -10.66 -13.92 -7.79
CA VAL A 157 -11.65 -13.22 -6.97
C VAL A 157 -11.68 -11.76 -7.41
N VAL A 158 -12.88 -11.23 -7.58
CA VAL A 158 -13.14 -9.81 -7.91
C VAL A 158 -14.17 -9.27 -6.94
N ALA A 159 -14.26 -7.97 -6.81
CA ALA A 159 -15.28 -7.32 -5.99
C ALA A 159 -16.13 -6.38 -6.86
N ASP A 160 -17.45 -6.48 -6.73
CA ASP A 160 -18.40 -5.63 -7.47
C ASP A 160 -18.50 -4.22 -6.86
N GLU A 161 -18.16 -4.09 -5.57
CA GLU A 161 -18.05 -2.83 -4.83
C GLU A 161 -16.80 -2.85 -3.91
N PRO A 162 -16.35 -1.70 -3.39
CA PRO A 162 -15.22 -1.66 -2.47
C PRO A 162 -15.45 -2.53 -1.24
N LEU A 163 -14.47 -3.34 -0.87
CA LEU A 163 -14.48 -4.10 0.36
C LEU A 163 -14.39 -3.15 1.57
N GLN A 164 -15.20 -3.42 2.57
CA GLN A 164 -15.19 -2.72 3.84
C GLN A 164 -14.47 -3.60 4.87
N LEU A 165 -13.24 -3.23 5.21
CA LEU A 165 -12.45 -3.94 6.21
C LEU A 165 -12.48 -3.14 7.51
N VAL A 166 -12.60 -3.83 8.64
CA VAL A 166 -12.43 -3.23 9.97
C VAL A 166 -11.26 -3.91 10.64
N HIS A 167 -10.33 -3.11 11.12
CA HIS A 167 -9.09 -3.57 11.75
C HIS A 167 -8.95 -3.07 13.18
N PRO A 168 -9.58 -3.72 14.17
CA PRO A 168 -9.62 -3.24 15.56
C PRO A 168 -8.24 -3.15 16.23
N ALA A 169 -7.28 -4.01 15.84
CA ALA A 169 -5.95 -3.98 16.42
C ALA A 169 -5.11 -2.79 15.96
N LEU A 170 -5.31 -2.30 14.74
CA LEU A 170 -4.61 -1.13 14.19
C LEU A 170 -5.44 0.16 14.31
N GLY A 171 -6.73 0.06 14.65
CA GLY A 171 -7.62 1.21 14.76
C GLY A 171 -7.96 1.86 13.43
N TYR A 172 -8.22 1.04 12.40
CA TYR A 172 -8.61 1.53 11.08
C TYR A 172 -9.88 0.86 10.56
N GLU A 173 -10.68 1.64 9.86
CA GLU A 173 -11.55 1.16 8.80
C GLU A 173 -10.81 1.32 7.46
N ILE A 174 -10.86 0.27 6.63
CA ILE A 174 -10.16 0.29 5.35
C ILE A 174 -11.18 0.01 4.24
N ARG A 175 -11.36 0.98 3.37
CA ARG A 175 -12.09 0.81 2.12
C ARG A 175 -11.11 0.34 1.06
N TYR A 176 -11.26 -0.90 0.62
CA TYR A 176 -10.34 -1.52 -0.33
C TYR A 176 -11.03 -1.78 -1.67
N GLN A 177 -10.62 -1.09 -2.70
CA GLN A 177 -11.07 -1.39 -4.07
C GLN A 177 -10.25 -2.57 -4.59
N LEU A 178 -10.84 -3.74 -4.61
CA LEU A 178 -10.21 -4.95 -5.15
C LEU A 178 -10.53 -5.10 -6.63
N ASP A 179 -9.55 -4.87 -7.49
CA ASP A 179 -9.69 -5.11 -8.93
C ASP A 179 -9.66 -6.61 -9.24
N SER A 180 -8.71 -7.31 -8.63
CA SER A 180 -8.63 -8.75 -8.72
C SER A 180 -7.65 -9.34 -7.70
N PHE A 181 -7.96 -10.55 -7.25
CA PHE A 181 -7.04 -11.48 -6.61
C PHE A 181 -6.98 -12.73 -7.47
N VAL A 182 -5.78 -13.26 -7.75
CA VAL A 182 -5.59 -14.47 -8.55
C VAL A 182 -4.62 -15.40 -7.84
N TYR A 183 -5.04 -16.65 -7.63
CA TYR A 183 -4.20 -17.71 -7.06
C TYR A 183 -4.02 -18.85 -8.07
N TYR A 184 -2.78 -19.26 -8.31
CA TYR A 184 -2.40 -20.36 -9.19
C TYR A 184 -2.02 -21.57 -8.35
N TYR A 185 -2.87 -22.61 -8.34
CA TYR A 185 -2.66 -23.80 -7.50
C TYR A 185 -1.42 -24.60 -7.88
N ASN A 186 -1.04 -24.61 -9.16
CA ASN A 186 0.11 -25.39 -9.64
C ASN A 186 1.45 -24.85 -9.10
N THR A 187 1.56 -23.55 -8.93
CA THR A 187 2.77 -22.87 -8.45
C THR A 187 2.64 -22.34 -7.03
N GLN A 188 1.45 -22.44 -6.43
CA GLN A 188 1.11 -21.84 -5.13
C GLN A 188 1.44 -20.34 -5.06
N TYR A 189 1.38 -19.67 -6.20
CA TYR A 189 1.65 -18.24 -6.34
C TYR A 189 0.35 -17.47 -6.46
N PHE A 190 0.30 -16.31 -5.85
CA PHE A 190 -0.83 -15.41 -5.97
C PHE A 190 -0.39 -13.95 -6.12
N LEU A 191 -1.28 -13.18 -6.69
CA LEU A 191 -1.15 -11.74 -6.82
C LEU A 191 -2.54 -11.10 -6.63
N TYR A 192 -2.55 -9.88 -6.15
CA TYR A 192 -3.77 -9.07 -6.11
C TYR A 192 -3.47 -7.65 -6.56
N ARG A 193 -4.50 -7.00 -7.07
CA ARG A 193 -4.48 -5.61 -7.48
C ARG A 193 -5.63 -4.88 -6.83
N GLY A 194 -5.37 -3.65 -6.46
CA GLY A 194 -6.36 -2.79 -5.85
C GLY A 194 -5.68 -1.69 -5.06
N TYR A 195 -6.49 -0.84 -4.47
CA TYR A 195 -6.01 0.25 -3.65
C TYR A 195 -6.90 0.43 -2.42
N SER A 196 -6.31 0.93 -1.36
CA SER A 196 -6.96 1.16 -0.07
C SER A 196 -7.11 2.66 0.21
N PHE A 197 -8.09 2.97 1.04
CA PHE A 197 -8.21 4.22 1.75
C PHE A 197 -8.49 3.91 3.22
N TYR A 198 -7.78 4.56 4.11
CA TYR A 198 -7.84 4.32 5.54
C TYR A 198 -8.60 5.43 6.25
N THR A 199 -9.44 5.06 7.19
CA THR A 199 -10.10 6.00 8.12
C THR A 199 -9.78 5.55 9.54
N GLU A 200 -9.31 6.45 10.38
CA GLU A 200 -9.04 6.13 11.78
C GLU A 200 -10.35 5.90 12.55
N LEU A 201 -10.34 4.85 13.36
CA LEU A 201 -11.45 4.59 14.28
C LEU A 201 -11.44 5.61 15.41
N ALA A 202 -12.62 6.05 15.81
CA ALA A 202 -12.78 6.80 17.05
C ALA A 202 -12.57 5.85 18.24
N GLY A 203 -11.85 6.29 19.26
CA GLY A 203 -11.59 5.51 20.47
C GLY A 203 -11.07 6.38 21.60
N GLU A 204 -11.24 5.87 22.83
CA GLU A 204 -10.69 6.50 24.04
C GLU A 204 -9.16 6.47 24.05
N ASP A 205 -8.53 7.30 24.88
CA ASP A 205 -7.06 7.43 24.98
C ASP A 205 -6.35 6.09 25.22
N SER A 206 -6.99 5.20 26.00
CA SER A 206 -6.49 3.85 26.26
C SER A 206 -6.39 3.02 24.96
N MET A 207 -7.41 3.10 24.10
CA MET A 207 -7.45 2.42 22.81
C MET A 207 -6.46 3.05 21.84
N GLN A 208 -6.39 4.39 21.77
CA GLN A 208 -5.42 5.12 20.95
C GLN A 208 -3.99 4.70 21.28
N SER A 209 -3.64 4.57 22.56
CA SER A 209 -2.34 4.10 23.02
C SER A 209 -2.02 2.68 22.57
N VAL A 210 -3.02 1.78 22.54
CA VAL A 210 -2.87 0.41 22.03
C VAL A 210 -2.63 0.43 20.52
N TRP A 211 -3.45 1.19 19.76
CA TRP A 211 -3.31 1.32 18.33
C TRP A 211 -1.95 1.88 17.91
N LYS A 212 -1.48 2.94 18.57
CA LYS A 212 -0.17 3.53 18.35
C LYS A 212 0.96 2.50 18.52
N ARG A 213 0.95 1.72 19.59
CA ARG A 213 1.92 0.64 19.82
C ARG A 213 1.83 -0.45 18.76
N ASN A 214 0.63 -0.85 18.37
CA ASN A 214 0.42 -1.89 17.36
C ASN A 214 0.85 -1.42 15.97
N ARG A 215 0.54 -0.17 15.59
CA ARG A 215 1.01 0.46 14.34
C ARG A 215 2.54 0.50 14.30
N ARG A 216 3.19 0.89 15.41
CA ARG A 216 4.65 0.83 15.50
C ARG A 216 5.18 -0.60 15.29
N THR A 217 4.53 -1.58 15.91
CA THR A 217 4.91 -3.00 15.75
C THR A 217 4.71 -3.49 14.30
N ALA A 218 3.64 -3.04 13.63
CA ALA A 218 3.37 -3.37 12.22
C ALA A 218 4.36 -2.69 11.26
N TYR A 219 4.74 -1.43 11.57
CA TYR A 219 5.73 -0.66 10.81
C TYR A 219 7.10 -1.29 10.83
N ASP A 220 7.60 -1.68 12.02
CA ASP A 220 8.94 -2.25 12.18
C ASP A 220 9.11 -3.56 11.38
N GLY A 221 9.96 -3.54 10.38
CA GLY A 221 10.20 -4.65 9.46
C GLY A 221 9.18 -4.76 8.33
N SER A 222 8.32 -3.74 8.13
CA SER A 222 7.37 -3.67 7.03
C SER A 222 8.01 -3.21 5.73
N ARG A 223 7.27 -3.42 4.63
CA ARG A 223 7.63 -2.84 3.32
C ARG A 223 7.67 -1.31 3.37
N LEU A 224 6.75 -0.67 4.11
CA LEU A 224 6.71 0.78 4.23
C LEU A 224 7.99 1.31 4.89
N GLN A 225 8.43 0.72 6.01
CA GLN A 225 9.70 1.08 6.64
C GLN A 225 10.89 0.87 5.70
N PHE A 226 10.88 -0.24 4.95
CA PHE A 226 11.94 -0.51 3.98
C PHE A 226 12.02 0.58 2.91
N MET A 227 10.86 1.02 2.36
CA MET A 227 10.81 2.07 1.34
C MET A 227 11.29 3.42 1.89
N HIS A 228 10.88 3.80 3.10
CA HIS A 228 11.38 5.00 3.76
C HIS A 228 12.91 4.94 3.96
N ASN A 229 13.40 3.82 4.51
CA ASN A 229 14.85 3.68 4.74
C ASN A 229 15.65 3.58 3.44
N TYR A 230 15.06 3.06 2.37
CA TYR A 230 15.71 3.05 1.06
C TYR A 230 15.84 4.47 0.52
N TYR A 231 14.74 5.24 0.56
CA TYR A 231 14.70 6.63 0.14
C TYR A 231 15.71 7.48 0.92
N ASP A 232 15.73 7.34 2.25
CA ASP A 232 16.60 8.09 3.16
C ASP A 232 18.06 7.60 3.17
N SER A 233 18.39 6.58 2.38
CA SER A 233 19.71 5.93 2.35
C SER A 233 20.18 5.37 3.71
N THR A 234 19.25 4.93 4.56
CA THR A 234 19.48 4.48 5.94
C THR A 234 19.25 2.96 6.14
N LEU A 235 19.28 2.17 5.07
CA LEU A 235 18.98 0.73 5.12
C LEU A 235 19.90 0.00 6.11
N GLU A 236 21.21 0.16 6.02
CA GLU A 236 22.17 -0.57 6.86
C GLU A 236 22.02 -0.21 8.34
N GLU A 237 21.89 1.08 8.65
CA GLU A 237 21.68 1.59 10.02
C GLU A 237 20.41 1.03 10.65
N ASN A 238 19.37 0.83 9.82
CA ASN A 238 18.10 0.27 10.23
C ASN A 238 18.06 -1.27 10.19
N GLY A 239 19.18 -1.91 9.91
CA GLY A 239 19.34 -3.36 9.99
C GLY A 239 18.82 -4.13 8.79
N TRP A 240 18.71 -3.48 7.63
CA TRP A 240 18.37 -4.10 6.36
C TRP A 240 19.63 -4.61 5.63
N VAL A 241 19.48 -5.73 4.97
CA VAL A 241 20.50 -6.28 4.04
C VAL A 241 19.79 -6.72 2.78
N ILE A 242 20.36 -6.36 1.64
CA ILE A 242 19.89 -6.78 0.33
C ILE A 242 20.93 -7.70 -0.30
N ASP A 243 20.45 -8.86 -0.77
CA ASP A 243 21.25 -9.81 -1.52
C ASP A 243 20.58 -10.06 -2.87
N LEU A 244 21.38 -10.10 -3.94
CA LEU A 244 20.92 -10.37 -5.31
C LEU A 244 21.06 -11.85 -5.63
N LEU A 245 20.07 -12.44 -6.28
CA LEU A 245 20.13 -13.81 -6.78
C LEU A 245 21.26 -13.95 -7.80
N ASN A 246 22.14 -14.94 -7.57
CA ASN A 246 23.29 -15.17 -8.41
C ASN A 246 22.88 -15.65 -9.81
N GLU A 247 23.69 -15.33 -10.80
CA GLU A 247 23.57 -15.93 -12.13
C GLU A 247 23.70 -17.46 -12.03
N ASN A 248 22.95 -18.16 -12.84
CA ASN A 248 22.96 -19.62 -12.87
C ASN A 248 22.58 -20.30 -11.55
N SER A 249 21.80 -19.65 -10.70
CA SER A 249 21.28 -20.22 -9.45
C SER A 249 19.84 -19.77 -9.19
N ASP A 250 19.01 -20.71 -8.72
CA ASP A 250 17.63 -20.40 -8.29
C ASP A 250 17.54 -20.14 -6.77
N THR A 251 18.63 -20.32 -6.03
CA THR A 251 18.61 -20.32 -4.56
C THR A 251 19.79 -19.59 -3.88
N LYS A 252 20.84 -19.31 -4.60
CA LYS A 252 22.03 -18.65 -4.03
C LYS A 252 21.99 -17.15 -4.26
N PHE A 253 22.18 -16.41 -3.18
CA PHE A 253 22.20 -14.95 -3.17
C PHE A 253 23.58 -14.45 -2.73
N SER A 254 23.96 -13.28 -3.21
CA SER A 254 25.18 -12.57 -2.79
C SER A 254 24.85 -11.16 -2.36
N LYS A 255 25.43 -10.68 -1.27
CA LYS A 255 25.25 -9.32 -0.77
C LYS A 255 25.66 -8.31 -1.84
N ILE A 256 24.85 -7.28 -2.01
CA ILE A 256 25.13 -6.16 -2.88
C ILE A 256 25.11 -4.85 -2.09
N ASP A 257 25.70 -3.80 -2.67
CA ASP A 257 25.43 -2.43 -2.27
C ASP A 257 24.16 -1.97 -3.01
N PRO A 258 23.03 -1.71 -2.31
CA PRO A 258 21.80 -1.31 -2.95
C PRO A 258 21.85 0.12 -3.53
N TYR A 259 22.87 0.90 -3.19
CA TYR A 259 23.08 2.26 -3.67
C TYR A 259 24.13 2.34 -4.78
N ASP A 260 24.66 1.20 -5.23
CA ASP A 260 25.49 1.15 -6.44
C ASP A 260 24.70 1.67 -7.64
N THR A 261 25.36 2.47 -8.48
CA THR A 261 24.76 3.10 -9.68
C THR A 261 24.20 2.12 -10.69
N THR A 262 24.54 0.84 -10.57
CA THR A 262 23.94 -0.25 -11.37
C THR A 262 22.47 -0.49 -11.00
N TYR A 263 22.08 -0.20 -9.74
CA TYR A 263 20.76 -0.51 -9.19
C TYR A 263 19.97 0.72 -8.73
N TYR A 264 20.65 1.87 -8.61
CA TYR A 264 20.14 3.04 -7.94
C TYR A 264 20.49 4.32 -8.69
N VAL A 265 19.48 5.16 -8.92
CA VAL A 265 19.65 6.48 -9.55
C VAL A 265 18.86 7.51 -8.76
N VAL A 266 19.49 8.64 -8.43
CA VAL A 266 18.82 9.82 -7.87
C VAL A 266 18.35 10.71 -9.01
N ILE A 267 17.07 11.08 -8.97
CA ILE A 267 16.46 12.00 -9.94
C ILE A 267 16.38 13.38 -9.31
N ASP A 268 17.46 14.15 -9.40
CA ASP A 268 17.63 15.45 -8.71
C ASP A 268 16.51 16.47 -8.95
N SER A 269 15.90 16.44 -10.14
CA SER A 269 14.85 17.40 -10.52
C SER A 269 13.52 17.20 -9.78
N THR A 270 13.30 16.02 -9.21
CA THR A 270 12.02 15.61 -8.62
C THR A 270 12.16 15.03 -7.21
N GLU A 271 13.36 15.02 -6.64
CA GLU A 271 13.64 14.39 -5.34
C GLU A 271 13.15 12.93 -5.29
N GLU A 272 13.37 12.19 -6.36
CA GLU A 272 12.96 10.80 -6.50
C GLU A 272 14.17 9.88 -6.57
N ILE A 273 13.98 8.63 -6.20
CA ILE A 273 14.97 7.59 -6.45
C ILE A 273 14.37 6.52 -7.35
N GLU A 274 15.12 6.10 -8.35
CA GLU A 274 14.77 4.94 -9.17
C GLU A 274 15.64 3.77 -8.78
N ILE A 275 15.00 2.60 -8.60
CA ILE A 275 15.68 1.34 -8.33
C ILE A 275 15.30 0.30 -9.38
N ASP A 276 16.30 -0.47 -9.80
CA ASP A 276 16.14 -1.61 -10.69
C ASP A 276 17.10 -2.74 -10.29
N PHE A 277 16.58 -3.95 -10.32
CA PHE A 277 17.38 -5.15 -10.03
C PHE A 277 17.21 -6.15 -11.18
N PRO A 278 18.29 -6.59 -11.81
CA PRO A 278 18.21 -7.48 -12.98
C PRO A 278 17.66 -8.88 -12.65
N ARG A 279 17.56 -9.21 -11.37
CA ARG A 279 17.09 -10.50 -10.85
C ARG A 279 16.44 -10.32 -9.47
N LYS A 280 15.81 -11.36 -9.00
CA LYS A 280 15.22 -11.43 -7.67
C LYS A 280 16.22 -11.02 -6.58
N ILE A 281 15.79 -10.20 -5.65
CA ILE A 281 16.53 -9.87 -4.44
C ILE A 281 15.92 -10.53 -3.21
N SER A 282 16.76 -10.81 -2.21
CA SER A 282 16.31 -11.09 -0.86
C SER A 282 16.54 -9.86 0.02
N VAL A 283 15.52 -9.50 0.79
CA VAL A 283 15.55 -8.39 1.74
C VAL A 283 15.46 -8.99 3.14
N THR A 284 16.55 -8.86 3.90
CA THR A 284 16.67 -9.38 5.25
C THR A 284 16.57 -8.25 6.27
N TYR A 285 15.61 -8.34 7.20
CA TYR A 285 15.51 -7.44 8.35
C TYR A 285 16.10 -8.07 9.60
N LYS A 286 17.22 -7.53 10.09
CA LYS A 286 18.02 -8.13 11.16
C LYS A 286 17.59 -7.73 12.58
N LYS A 287 16.76 -6.70 12.74
CA LYS A 287 16.35 -6.21 14.07
C LYS A 287 15.22 -7.02 14.72
N LYS A 288 14.58 -7.94 13.96
CA LYS A 288 13.49 -8.80 14.48
C LYS A 288 13.60 -10.24 13.98
N THR A 289 13.29 -11.18 14.87
CA THR A 289 13.04 -12.57 14.47
C THR A 289 11.68 -12.72 13.81
N PRO A 290 11.47 -13.73 12.96
CA PRO A 290 10.15 -14.05 12.44
C PRO A 290 9.18 -14.47 13.54
N ALA A 291 7.89 -14.19 13.35
CA ALA A 291 6.86 -14.64 14.26
C ALA A 291 6.83 -16.18 14.37
N PRO A 292 6.59 -16.76 15.56
CA PRO A 292 6.50 -18.22 15.71
C PRO A 292 5.44 -18.87 14.81
N GLU A 293 4.35 -18.15 14.52
CA GLU A 293 3.29 -18.58 13.60
C GLU A 293 3.81 -18.72 12.17
N TYR A 294 4.59 -17.76 11.71
CA TYR A 294 5.25 -17.81 10.40
C TYR A 294 6.20 -19.01 10.30
N LEU A 295 7.04 -19.20 11.32
CA LEU A 295 7.97 -20.34 11.33
C LEU A 295 7.24 -21.68 11.25
N ARG A 296 6.10 -21.80 11.95
CA ARG A 296 5.26 -23.00 11.87
C ARG A 296 4.62 -23.20 10.51
N SER A 297 4.02 -22.13 9.95
CA SER A 297 3.32 -22.22 8.64
C SER A 297 4.27 -22.54 7.50
N MET A 298 5.49 -21.97 7.55
CA MET A 298 6.54 -22.18 6.54
C MET A 298 7.45 -23.36 6.83
N LYS A 299 7.21 -24.11 7.93
CA LYS A 299 8.05 -25.23 8.38
C LYS A 299 9.53 -24.87 8.54
N LEU A 300 9.80 -23.64 9.00
CA LEU A 300 11.14 -23.14 9.23
C LEU A 300 11.65 -23.51 10.65
N PRO A 301 12.98 -23.62 10.85
CA PRO A 301 13.56 -23.86 12.16
C PRO A 301 13.17 -22.74 13.17
N LYS A 302 12.90 -23.14 14.42
CA LYS A 302 12.56 -22.18 15.50
C LYS A 302 13.65 -21.13 15.76
N GLY A 303 14.91 -21.44 15.44
CA GLY A 303 16.05 -20.56 15.58
C GLY A 303 16.34 -19.68 14.37
N THR A 304 15.43 -19.58 13.39
CA THR A 304 15.60 -18.66 12.26
C THR A 304 15.76 -17.23 12.75
N PRO A 305 16.90 -16.57 12.50
CA PRO A 305 17.27 -15.36 13.24
C PRO A 305 16.60 -14.10 12.69
N TYR A 306 16.24 -14.06 11.41
CA TYR A 306 15.83 -12.84 10.72
C TYR A 306 14.58 -13.03 9.89
N GLN A 307 13.85 -11.91 9.69
CA GLN A 307 12.75 -11.85 8.73
C GLN A 307 13.31 -11.69 7.33
N ILE A 308 12.86 -12.53 6.39
CA ILE A 308 13.33 -12.51 5.01
C ILE A 308 12.11 -12.41 4.07
N SER A 309 12.18 -11.48 3.16
CA SER A 309 11.26 -11.33 2.04
C SER A 309 12.03 -11.36 0.72
N TYR A 310 11.38 -11.80 -0.34
CA TYR A 310 11.97 -11.84 -1.67
C TYR A 310 11.17 -10.92 -2.59
N ILE A 311 11.87 -10.22 -3.46
CA ILE A 311 11.29 -9.25 -4.37
C ILE A 311 11.81 -9.51 -5.77
N ASP A 312 10.89 -9.48 -6.71
CA ASP A 312 11.14 -9.57 -8.13
C ASP A 312 10.51 -8.34 -8.79
N LEU A 313 11.33 -7.45 -9.34
CA LEU A 313 10.85 -6.29 -10.07
C LEU A 313 10.61 -6.67 -11.52
N LYS A 314 9.45 -6.32 -12.06
CA LYS A 314 9.17 -6.50 -13.49
C LYS A 314 9.77 -5.39 -14.33
N TYR A 315 9.81 -4.20 -13.78
CA TYR A 315 10.39 -2.98 -14.32
C TYR A 315 10.98 -2.18 -13.18
N SER A 316 11.83 -1.19 -13.48
CA SER A 316 12.30 -0.24 -12.48
C SER A 316 11.11 0.43 -11.76
N ILE A 317 11.31 0.78 -10.51
CA ILE A 317 10.33 1.54 -9.74
C ILE A 317 10.94 2.84 -9.24
N VAL A 318 10.11 3.89 -9.24
CA VAL A 318 10.48 5.22 -8.73
C VAL A 318 9.84 5.41 -7.37
N ILE A 319 10.67 5.54 -6.34
CA ILE A 319 10.26 5.71 -4.94
C ILE A 319 10.25 7.21 -4.62
N ARG A 320 9.19 7.65 -3.97
CA ARG A 320 8.95 9.02 -3.54
C ARG A 320 9.35 9.24 -2.07
N PRO A 321 9.50 10.50 -1.60
CA PRO A 321 9.84 10.81 -0.21
C PRO A 321 8.95 10.14 0.83
N ASN A 322 7.66 9.94 0.54
CA ASN A 322 6.70 9.25 1.41
C ASN A 322 6.74 7.71 1.29
N GLY A 323 7.75 7.14 0.66
CA GLY A 323 7.85 5.69 0.42
C GLY A 323 6.86 5.13 -0.60
N TYR A 324 6.05 5.98 -1.23
CA TYR A 324 5.12 5.58 -2.28
C TYR A 324 5.87 5.33 -3.60
N PHE A 325 5.39 4.38 -4.38
CA PHE A 325 5.80 4.18 -5.77
C PHE A 325 4.59 3.86 -6.63
N TYR A 326 4.62 4.32 -7.86
CA TYR A 326 3.57 4.02 -8.83
C TYR A 326 3.73 2.59 -9.39
N ASN A 327 2.71 2.10 -10.06
CA ASN A 327 2.74 0.78 -10.70
C ASN A 327 3.00 -0.37 -9.71
N GLN A 328 2.24 -0.43 -8.63
CA GLN A 328 2.34 -1.44 -7.59
C GLN A 328 2.39 -2.90 -8.12
N SER A 329 1.91 -3.13 -9.36
CA SER A 329 1.94 -4.44 -10.02
C SER A 329 3.33 -4.87 -10.51
N ASP A 330 4.30 -3.96 -10.52
CA ASP A 330 5.68 -4.26 -10.93
C ASP A 330 6.52 -4.78 -9.78
N TRP A 331 6.01 -4.64 -8.56
CA TRP A 331 6.57 -5.17 -7.34
C TRP A 331 5.95 -6.52 -7.00
N VAL A 332 6.69 -7.61 -7.24
CA VAL A 332 6.27 -8.97 -6.89
C VAL A 332 7.02 -9.42 -5.65
N GLN A 333 6.29 -9.72 -4.58
CA GLN A 333 6.89 -10.08 -3.29
C GLN A 333 6.54 -11.50 -2.87
N GLN A 334 7.42 -12.10 -2.06
CA GLN A 334 7.27 -13.42 -1.44
C GLN A 334 7.84 -13.39 -0.01
N GLY A 335 7.60 -14.45 0.78
CA GLY A 335 8.18 -14.59 2.11
C GLY A 335 7.42 -13.83 3.20
N TYR A 336 8.15 -13.20 4.12
CA TYR A 336 7.57 -12.68 5.36
C TYR A 336 6.52 -11.58 5.13
N TRP A 337 6.71 -10.67 4.17
CA TRP A 337 5.75 -9.61 3.88
C TRP A 337 4.44 -10.13 3.30
N VAL A 338 4.50 -11.22 2.49
CA VAL A 338 3.30 -11.85 1.94
C VAL A 338 2.48 -12.55 3.03
N TRP A 339 3.13 -13.14 4.02
CA TRP A 339 2.46 -13.75 5.16
C TRP A 339 1.72 -12.72 6.04
N LYS A 340 2.24 -11.51 6.19
CA LYS A 340 1.60 -10.38 6.89
C LYS A 340 0.46 -9.76 6.06
N ASN A 341 0.70 -9.55 4.80
CA ASN A 341 -0.18 -9.04 3.75
C ASN A 341 -1.00 -7.79 4.17
N VAL A 342 -2.23 -7.61 3.63
CA VAL A 342 -3.09 -6.43 3.85
C VAL A 342 -3.35 -6.17 5.34
N GLY A 343 -3.47 -7.23 6.15
CA GLY A 343 -3.78 -7.13 7.57
C GLY A 343 -2.67 -6.54 8.44
N ASP A 344 -1.45 -6.37 7.93
CA ASP A 344 -0.37 -5.67 8.64
C ASP A 344 0.10 -4.42 7.87
N GLN A 345 -0.60 -4.03 6.79
CA GLN A 345 -0.25 -2.83 6.06
C GLN A 345 -0.74 -1.59 6.82
N LEU A 346 0.10 -0.57 6.79
CA LEU A 346 -0.21 0.76 7.28
C LEU A 346 -0.42 1.70 6.09
N PRO A 347 -1.17 2.78 6.28
CA PRO A 347 -1.23 3.85 5.29
C PRO A 347 0.16 4.44 5.04
N THR A 348 0.44 4.86 3.81
CA THR A 348 1.77 5.36 3.42
C THR A 348 2.10 6.71 4.04
N ASP A 349 1.10 7.43 4.53
CA ASP A 349 1.25 8.64 5.33
C ASP A 349 1.44 8.39 6.84
N TYR A 350 1.59 7.12 7.25
CA TYR A 350 1.93 6.77 8.62
C TYR A 350 3.39 7.11 8.91
N GLU A 351 3.60 7.96 9.90
CA GLU A 351 4.91 8.29 10.47
C GLU A 351 4.99 7.70 11.90
N PRO A 352 6.01 6.89 12.21
CA PRO A 352 6.21 6.43 13.57
C PRO A 352 6.71 7.59 14.44
N ASP A 353 6.13 7.72 15.65
CA ASP A 353 6.60 8.68 16.67
C ASP A 353 7.95 8.29 17.22
#